data_f74c868f8def9af7cfec18bf88738f26
#
_entry.id   f74c868f8def9af7cfec18bf88738f26
#
_cell.length_a   1.000
_cell.length_b   1.000
_cell.length_c   1.000
_cell.angle_alpha   90.00
_cell.angle_beta   90.00
_cell.angle_gamma   90.00
#
_symmetry.space_group_name_H-M   'P 1'
#
loop_
_entity.id
_entity.type
_entity.pdbx_description
1 polymer ?
#
loop_
_entity_poly.entity_id
_entity_poly.type
_entity_poly.pdbx_seq_one_letter_code
_entity_poly.pdbx_strand_id
1 'polypeptide(L)'
;VTRTIDIPTYQTAVVRNCSPTLAGIKPASLFTYPGVYANQNGKPSAAHIEERRSRLLAVIAQCNCELQPLGIHMSVLVWRPCGALIYVYRPADLMRYLSDPRATTALAAEGYDVRNLPASLVHLAARITLASSNAAESAYDGSVCALARNRHCDTGCMCEFPHEIGYFLGYPYEDVHQFIVQHGENYKVFGAWKVYTNVEQALTTFDSYRACTQYLTYIYQQGCTLGQLVQATR
;
A
#
# COMPACT_ATOMS: atom_id res chain seq x y z
N VAL A 1 -22.97 8.49 2.79
CA VAL A 1 -23.08 8.42 1.32
C VAL A 1 -22.20 7.28 0.83
N THR A 2 -22.82 6.20 0.42
CA THR A 2 -22.11 5.01 -0.10
C THR A 2 -21.58 5.38 -1.49
N ARG A 3 -20.29 5.65 -1.61
CA ARG A 3 -19.65 5.91 -2.93
C ARG A 3 -19.84 4.68 -3.83
N THR A 4 -20.31 4.91 -5.02
CA THR A 4 -20.42 3.90 -6.08
C THR A 4 -19.02 3.38 -6.42
N ILE A 5 -18.87 2.06 -6.54
CA ILE A 5 -17.64 1.45 -7.02
C ILE A 5 -17.78 1.36 -8.53
N ASP A 6 -17.07 2.23 -9.24
CA ASP A 6 -17.02 2.29 -10.71
C ASP A 6 -15.56 2.44 -11.17
N ILE A 7 -15.33 2.14 -12.44
CA ILE A 7 -14.00 2.13 -13.04
C ILE A 7 -13.34 3.52 -13.00
N PRO A 8 -13.99 4.62 -13.44
CA PRO A 8 -13.35 5.93 -13.44
C PRO A 8 -12.93 6.41 -12.05
N THR A 9 -13.80 6.21 -11.05
CA THR A 9 -13.50 6.57 -9.66
C THR A 9 -12.32 5.76 -9.11
N TYR A 10 -12.29 4.45 -9.41
CA TYR A 10 -11.18 3.59 -8.99
C TYR A 10 -9.87 3.95 -9.69
N GLN A 11 -9.89 4.12 -11.00
CA GLN A 11 -8.71 4.52 -11.79
C GLN A 11 -8.16 5.87 -11.34
N THR A 12 -9.02 6.84 -11.04
CA THR A 12 -8.60 8.12 -10.45
C THR A 12 -7.86 7.91 -9.12
N ALA A 13 -8.34 7.01 -8.26
CA ALA A 13 -7.64 6.67 -7.01
C ALA A 13 -6.30 5.99 -7.28
N VAL A 14 -6.22 5.10 -8.26
CA VAL A 14 -4.96 4.45 -8.68
C VAL A 14 -3.95 5.49 -9.17
N VAL A 15 -4.34 6.37 -10.09
CA VAL A 15 -3.44 7.42 -10.60
C VAL A 15 -2.94 8.30 -9.46
N ARG A 16 -3.84 8.77 -8.60
CA ARG A 16 -3.47 9.65 -7.47
C ARG A 16 -2.47 9.03 -6.50
N ASN A 17 -2.59 7.71 -6.22
CA ASN A 17 -1.81 7.05 -5.18
C ASN A 17 -0.66 6.20 -5.72
N CYS A 18 -0.67 5.82 -7.00
CA CYS A 18 0.24 4.83 -7.55
C CYS A 18 1.05 5.32 -8.76
N SER A 19 0.98 6.60 -9.13
CA SER A 19 1.70 7.16 -10.27
C SER A 19 3.20 6.79 -10.29
N PRO A 20 3.96 6.86 -9.19
CA PRO A 20 5.35 6.43 -9.18
C PRO A 20 5.53 4.95 -9.53
N THR A 21 4.59 4.08 -9.16
CA THR A 21 4.62 2.66 -9.53
C THR A 21 4.19 2.44 -10.97
N LEU A 22 3.19 3.19 -11.46
CA LEU A 22 2.80 3.16 -12.87
C LEU A 22 3.97 3.58 -13.77
N ALA A 23 4.72 4.59 -13.39
CA ALA A 23 5.89 5.09 -14.10
C ALA A 23 7.17 4.21 -13.92
N GLY A 24 7.17 3.21 -13.07
CA GLY A 24 8.34 2.35 -12.84
C GLY A 24 9.44 2.98 -11.98
N ILE A 25 9.21 4.13 -11.36
CA ILE A 25 10.18 4.77 -10.46
C ILE A 25 10.07 4.28 -9.01
N LYS A 26 9.05 3.49 -8.72
CA LYS A 26 8.82 2.82 -7.43
C LYS A 26 8.31 1.40 -7.69
N PRO A 27 8.82 0.37 -6.99
CA PRO A 27 8.41 -1.02 -7.25
C PRO A 27 6.97 -1.32 -6.83
N ALA A 28 6.45 -0.65 -5.79
CA ALA A 28 5.10 -0.89 -5.31
C ALA A 28 4.50 0.32 -4.60
N SER A 29 3.17 0.38 -4.59
CA SER A 29 2.36 1.37 -3.85
C SER A 29 1.24 0.67 -3.10
N LEU A 30 0.83 1.28 -1.99
CA LEU A 30 -0.23 0.81 -1.13
C LEU A 30 -1.18 1.98 -0.84
N PHE A 31 -2.49 1.78 -0.98
CA PHE A 31 -3.46 2.78 -0.61
C PHE A 31 -4.76 2.16 -0.10
N THR A 32 -5.52 2.92 0.66
CA THR A 32 -6.85 2.51 1.11
C THR A 32 -7.91 3.00 0.14
N TYR A 33 -8.62 2.05 -0.49
CA TYR A 33 -9.83 2.37 -1.25
C TYR A 33 -11.02 2.43 -0.30
N PRO A 34 -11.75 3.56 -0.23
CA PRO A 34 -12.74 3.80 0.80
C PRO A 34 -13.99 2.91 0.64
N GLY A 35 -14.56 2.50 1.75
CA GLY A 35 -15.78 1.70 1.77
C GLY A 35 -15.80 0.74 2.96
N VAL A 36 -16.91 0.04 3.14
CA VAL A 36 -17.04 -0.99 4.18
C VAL A 36 -16.95 -2.35 3.50
N TYR A 37 -15.89 -3.10 3.83
CA TYR A 37 -15.57 -4.39 3.22
C TYR A 37 -15.39 -5.53 4.23
N ALA A 38 -15.57 -5.25 5.50
CA ALA A 38 -15.62 -6.24 6.57
C ALA A 38 -16.69 -5.85 7.58
N ASN A 39 -17.17 -6.83 8.32
CA ASN A 39 -18.18 -6.62 9.34
C ASN A 39 -17.58 -5.88 10.54
N GLN A 40 -18.37 -4.96 11.10
CA GLN A 40 -18.07 -4.34 12.38
C GLN A 40 -19.41 -4.24 13.16
N ASN A 41 -19.48 -4.91 14.31
CA ASN A 41 -20.67 -4.94 15.18
C ASN A 41 -21.97 -5.39 14.46
N GLY A 42 -21.87 -6.41 13.60
CA GLY A 42 -23.03 -6.95 12.89
C GLY A 42 -23.53 -6.13 11.70
N LYS A 43 -22.87 -5.02 11.34
CA LYS A 43 -23.25 -4.15 10.21
C LYS A 43 -22.07 -3.84 9.31
N PRO A 44 -22.26 -3.72 7.99
CA PRO A 44 -23.45 -4.12 7.21
C PRO A 44 -23.61 -5.65 7.14
N SER A 45 -24.71 -6.13 6.53
CA SER A 45 -24.96 -7.57 6.36
C SER A 45 -23.85 -8.24 5.54
N ALA A 46 -23.64 -9.54 5.75
CA ALA A 46 -22.65 -10.33 5.00
C ALA A 46 -22.89 -10.26 3.49
N ALA A 47 -24.14 -10.32 3.04
CA ALA A 47 -24.50 -10.21 1.63
C ALA A 47 -24.08 -8.85 1.02
N HIS A 48 -24.27 -7.76 1.74
CA HIS A 48 -23.85 -6.42 1.28
C HIS A 48 -22.32 -6.30 1.20
N ILE A 49 -21.61 -6.88 2.17
CA ILE A 49 -20.13 -6.91 2.14
C ILE A 49 -19.64 -7.68 0.91
N GLU A 50 -20.23 -8.87 0.67
CA GLU A 50 -19.83 -9.72 -0.45
C GLU A 50 -20.12 -9.05 -1.80
N GLU A 51 -21.27 -8.43 -1.96
CA GLU A 51 -21.60 -7.64 -3.16
C GLU A 51 -20.56 -6.54 -3.40
N ARG A 52 -20.16 -5.79 -2.37
CA ARG A 52 -19.17 -4.73 -2.49
C ARG A 52 -17.77 -5.26 -2.82
N ARG A 53 -17.37 -6.38 -2.19
CA ARG A 53 -16.10 -7.05 -2.50
C ARG A 53 -16.08 -7.51 -3.95
N SER A 54 -17.13 -8.19 -4.42
CA SER A 54 -17.25 -8.68 -5.78
C SER A 54 -17.18 -7.54 -6.80
N ARG A 55 -17.87 -6.43 -6.56
CA ARG A 55 -17.78 -5.24 -7.41
C ARG A 55 -16.36 -4.66 -7.47
N LEU A 56 -15.69 -4.53 -6.34
CA LEU A 56 -14.32 -4.01 -6.33
C LEU A 56 -13.35 -4.95 -7.03
N LEU A 57 -13.49 -6.27 -6.82
CA LEU A 57 -12.67 -7.27 -7.52
C LEU A 57 -12.87 -7.22 -9.03
N ALA A 58 -14.12 -7.02 -9.51
CA ALA A 58 -14.42 -6.89 -10.94
C ALA A 58 -13.72 -5.66 -11.54
N VAL A 59 -13.73 -4.52 -10.84
CA VAL A 59 -13.04 -3.30 -11.29
C VAL A 59 -11.51 -3.50 -11.30
N ILE A 60 -10.95 -4.14 -10.26
CA ILE A 60 -9.52 -4.47 -10.20
C ILE A 60 -9.14 -5.42 -11.35
N ALA A 61 -9.95 -6.45 -11.60
CA ALA A 61 -9.70 -7.41 -12.69
C ALA A 61 -9.67 -6.70 -14.05
N GLN A 62 -10.59 -5.77 -14.30
CA GLN A 62 -10.58 -4.97 -15.52
C GLN A 62 -9.33 -4.11 -15.67
N CYS A 63 -8.89 -3.43 -14.60
CA CYS A 63 -7.63 -2.69 -14.61
C CYS A 63 -6.41 -3.61 -14.84
N ASN A 64 -6.43 -4.80 -14.26
CA ASN A 64 -5.37 -5.79 -14.44
C ASN A 64 -5.28 -6.31 -15.87
N CYS A 65 -6.41 -6.47 -16.59
CA CYS A 65 -6.37 -6.85 -18.01
C CYS A 65 -5.54 -5.86 -18.85
N GLU A 66 -5.55 -4.58 -18.50
CA GLU A 66 -4.77 -3.55 -19.19
C GLU A 66 -3.31 -3.47 -18.69
N LEU A 67 -3.08 -3.67 -17.40
CA LEU A 67 -1.80 -3.39 -16.76
C LEU A 67 -0.87 -4.60 -16.60
N GLN A 68 -1.40 -5.81 -16.48
CA GLN A 68 -0.57 -7.02 -16.35
C GLN A 68 0.34 -7.27 -17.56
N PRO A 69 -0.10 -7.07 -18.81
CA PRO A 69 0.78 -7.15 -19.97
C PRO A 69 1.94 -6.14 -19.93
N LEU A 70 1.78 -5.05 -19.16
CA LEU A 70 2.77 -4.01 -18.95
C LEU A 70 3.63 -4.23 -17.69
N GLY A 71 3.45 -5.39 -17.02
CA GLY A 71 4.23 -5.79 -15.84
C GLY A 71 3.77 -5.16 -14.53
N ILE A 72 2.52 -4.71 -14.43
CA ILE A 72 1.94 -4.15 -13.21
C ILE A 72 0.76 -4.99 -12.75
N HIS A 73 0.73 -5.30 -11.47
CA HIS A 73 -0.31 -6.08 -10.84
C HIS A 73 -1.01 -5.29 -9.73
N MET A 74 -2.32 -5.47 -9.62
CA MET A 74 -3.13 -4.93 -8.53
C MET A 74 -3.84 -6.05 -7.80
N SER A 75 -3.86 -5.99 -6.47
CA SER A 75 -4.61 -6.92 -5.64
C SER A 75 -5.15 -6.22 -4.39
N VAL A 76 -6.19 -6.80 -3.81
CA VAL A 76 -6.60 -6.45 -2.46
C VAL A 76 -5.70 -7.21 -1.50
N LEU A 77 -4.96 -6.49 -0.69
CA LEU A 77 -4.11 -7.08 0.34
C LEU A 77 -4.92 -7.43 1.59
N VAL A 78 -5.78 -6.50 2.05
CA VAL A 78 -6.61 -6.70 3.24
C VAL A 78 -7.97 -6.03 3.10
N TRP A 79 -9.03 -6.73 3.51
CA TRP A 79 -10.37 -6.21 3.64
C TRP A 79 -10.59 -5.65 5.05
N ARG A 80 -11.08 -4.41 5.15
CA ARG A 80 -11.27 -3.75 6.45
C ARG A 80 -12.66 -3.07 6.52
N PRO A 81 -13.19 -2.82 7.72
CA PRO A 81 -14.43 -2.05 7.89
C PRO A 81 -14.34 -0.63 7.32
N CYS A 82 -13.15 -0.01 7.36
CA CYS A 82 -12.91 1.37 6.92
C CYS A 82 -12.29 1.50 5.51
N GLY A 83 -12.20 0.41 4.75
CA GLY A 83 -11.64 0.43 3.38
C GLY A 83 -10.91 -0.86 3.01
N ALA A 84 -10.75 -1.09 1.71
CA ALA A 84 -9.89 -2.14 1.18
C ALA A 84 -8.46 -1.62 1.02
N LEU A 85 -7.49 -2.37 1.52
CA LEU A 85 -6.08 -2.06 1.33
C LEU A 85 -5.63 -2.62 -0.02
N ILE A 86 -5.37 -1.74 -0.96
CA ILE A 86 -5.00 -2.08 -2.34
C ILE A 86 -3.49 -2.01 -2.48
N TYR A 87 -2.91 -3.08 -3.00
CA TYR A 87 -1.50 -3.17 -3.33
C TYR A 87 -1.30 -3.20 -4.83
N VAL A 88 -0.51 -2.26 -5.34
CA VAL A 88 -0.17 -2.12 -6.76
C VAL A 88 1.33 -2.27 -6.87
N TYR A 89 1.82 -3.19 -7.69
CA TYR A 89 3.23 -3.54 -7.70
C TYR A 89 3.73 -4.01 -9.07
N ARG A 90 5.03 -3.90 -9.28
CA ARG A 90 5.78 -4.45 -10.40
C ARG A 90 6.57 -5.67 -9.91
N PRO A 91 6.12 -6.90 -10.19
CA PRO A 91 6.74 -8.11 -9.65
C PRO A 91 8.25 -8.17 -9.92
N ALA A 92 8.70 -7.87 -11.13
CA ALA A 92 10.12 -7.93 -11.50
C ALA A 92 10.97 -6.92 -10.71
N ASP A 93 10.48 -5.68 -10.57
CA ASP A 93 11.19 -4.62 -9.85
C ASP A 93 11.19 -4.88 -8.34
N LEU A 94 10.05 -5.36 -7.82
CA LEU A 94 9.92 -5.71 -6.41
C LEU A 94 10.84 -6.89 -6.06
N MET A 95 10.85 -7.96 -6.86
CA MET A 95 11.74 -9.10 -6.64
C MET A 95 13.21 -8.69 -6.70
N ARG A 96 13.60 -7.82 -7.64
CA ARG A 96 14.96 -7.28 -7.70
C ARG A 96 15.33 -6.53 -6.43
N TYR A 97 14.42 -5.69 -5.92
CA TYR A 97 14.62 -4.96 -4.68
C TYR A 97 14.72 -5.90 -3.46
N LEU A 98 13.81 -6.86 -3.33
CA LEU A 98 13.79 -7.82 -2.23
C LEU A 98 14.96 -8.82 -2.27
N SER A 99 15.67 -8.94 -3.40
CA SER A 99 16.88 -9.76 -3.55
C SER A 99 18.13 -9.13 -2.90
N ASP A 100 18.07 -7.89 -2.41
CA ASP A 100 19.15 -7.32 -1.60
C ASP A 100 19.33 -8.21 -0.34
N PRO A 101 20.56 -8.69 -0.06
CA PRO A 101 20.81 -9.61 1.05
C PRO A 101 20.32 -9.07 2.42
N ARG A 102 20.37 -7.74 2.61
CA ARG A 102 19.92 -7.09 3.85
C ARG A 102 18.40 -7.20 3.99
N ALA A 103 17.64 -6.91 2.92
CA ALA A 103 16.19 -7.06 2.90
C ALA A 103 15.78 -8.53 3.03
N THR A 104 16.45 -9.43 2.29
CA THR A 104 16.21 -10.88 2.35
C THR A 104 16.41 -11.41 3.78
N THR A 105 17.51 -11.04 4.45
CA THR A 105 17.81 -11.49 5.82
C THR A 105 16.76 -10.97 6.81
N ALA A 106 16.42 -9.67 6.72
CA ALA A 106 15.43 -9.07 7.61
C ALA A 106 14.04 -9.72 7.43
N LEU A 107 13.62 -9.95 6.19
CA LEU A 107 12.33 -10.57 5.90
C LEU A 107 12.29 -12.07 6.26
N ALA A 108 13.39 -12.80 6.08
CA ALA A 108 13.49 -14.20 6.49
C ALA A 108 13.35 -14.37 8.02
N ALA A 109 13.91 -13.43 8.80
CA ALA A 109 13.74 -13.41 10.25
C ALA A 109 12.27 -13.24 10.68
N GLU A 110 11.45 -12.59 9.86
CA GLU A 110 10.00 -12.40 10.05
C GLU A 110 9.14 -13.50 9.38
N GLY A 111 9.78 -14.57 8.87
CA GLY A 111 9.11 -15.72 8.29
C GLY A 111 8.66 -15.57 6.83
N TYR A 112 9.19 -14.57 6.09
CA TYR A 112 8.90 -14.42 4.67
C TYR A 112 9.84 -15.26 3.79
N ASP A 113 9.27 -15.88 2.76
CA ASP A 113 10.05 -16.45 1.65
C ASP A 113 10.05 -15.46 0.47
N VAL A 114 11.08 -14.63 0.39
CA VAL A 114 11.20 -13.61 -0.66
C VAL A 114 11.32 -14.20 -2.08
N ARG A 115 11.62 -15.50 -2.22
CA ARG A 115 11.66 -16.19 -3.52
C ARG A 115 10.25 -16.52 -4.01
N ASN A 116 9.29 -16.58 -3.09
CA ASN A 116 7.87 -16.82 -3.37
C ASN A 116 7.05 -15.57 -3.04
N LEU A 117 7.05 -14.60 -3.96
CA LEU A 117 6.34 -13.34 -3.76
C LEU A 117 4.85 -13.52 -3.43
N PRO A 118 4.08 -14.41 -4.11
CA PRO A 118 2.70 -14.66 -3.74
C PRO A 118 2.53 -15.13 -2.29
N ALA A 119 3.34 -16.08 -1.82
CA ALA A 119 3.29 -16.55 -0.44
C ALA A 119 3.68 -15.44 0.55
N SER A 120 4.69 -14.63 0.22
CA SER A 120 5.09 -13.48 1.04
C SER A 120 3.97 -12.43 1.14
N LEU A 121 3.24 -12.16 0.08
CA LEU A 121 2.10 -11.23 0.12
C LEU A 121 0.94 -11.78 0.95
N VAL A 122 0.67 -13.09 0.89
CA VAL A 122 -0.32 -13.74 1.76
C VAL A 122 0.10 -13.63 3.24
N HIS A 123 1.37 -13.89 3.53
CA HIS A 123 1.91 -13.76 4.89
C HIS A 123 1.80 -12.31 5.40
N LEU A 124 2.18 -11.33 4.60
CA LEU A 124 2.03 -9.91 4.91
C LEU A 124 0.58 -9.53 5.19
N ALA A 125 -0.36 -9.99 4.34
CA ALA A 125 -1.78 -9.75 4.52
C ALA A 125 -2.31 -10.33 5.84
N ALA A 126 -1.87 -11.53 6.21
CA ALA A 126 -2.24 -12.16 7.48
C ALA A 126 -1.72 -11.36 8.68
N ARG A 127 -0.46 -10.90 8.65
CA ARG A 127 0.12 -10.07 9.72
C ARG A 127 -0.60 -8.74 9.88
N ILE A 128 -0.92 -8.04 8.78
CA ILE A 128 -1.70 -6.79 8.82
C ILE A 128 -3.10 -7.04 9.39
N THR A 129 -3.73 -8.15 9.03
CA THR A 129 -5.07 -8.49 9.51
C THR A 129 -5.06 -8.74 11.03
N LEU A 130 -4.11 -9.51 11.52
CA LEU A 130 -3.92 -9.78 12.96
C LEU A 130 -3.69 -8.51 13.76
N ALA A 131 -2.79 -7.65 13.29
CA ALA A 131 -2.53 -6.35 13.93
C ALA A 131 -3.79 -5.47 13.99
N SER A 132 -4.61 -5.50 12.94
CA SER A 132 -5.86 -4.74 12.89
C SER A 132 -6.93 -5.30 13.83
N SER A 133 -6.96 -6.61 14.08
CA SER A 133 -7.90 -7.27 15.01
C SER A 133 -7.53 -6.96 16.46
N ASN A 134 -6.27 -7.05 16.82
CA ASN A 134 -5.77 -6.73 18.16
C ASN A 134 -6.02 -5.26 18.53
N ALA A 135 -5.88 -4.34 17.56
CA ALA A 135 -6.21 -2.93 17.74
C ALA A 135 -7.71 -2.69 18.00
N ALA A 136 -8.58 -3.50 17.41
CA ALA A 136 -10.02 -3.39 17.62
C ALA A 136 -10.45 -3.89 19.00
N GLU A 137 -9.81 -4.90 19.55
CA GLU A 137 -10.05 -5.40 20.90
C GLU A 137 -9.52 -4.44 21.98
N SER A 138 -8.41 -3.77 21.73
CA SER A 138 -7.84 -2.74 22.62
C SER A 138 -8.62 -1.42 22.61
N ALA A 139 -9.41 -1.16 21.59
CA ALA A 139 -10.15 0.10 21.39
C ALA A 139 -11.45 0.21 22.22
N TYR A 140 -11.64 -0.61 23.26
CA TYR A 140 -12.78 -0.47 24.19
C TYR A 140 -12.71 0.83 25.03
N ASP A 141 -11.64 1.60 24.89
CA ASP A 141 -11.44 2.88 25.59
C ASP A 141 -11.53 4.14 24.68
N GLY A 142 -12.05 4.00 23.46
CA GLY A 142 -12.40 5.16 22.61
C GLY A 142 -11.25 5.78 21.79
N SER A 143 -10.04 5.25 21.82
CA SER A 143 -8.95 5.73 20.97
C SER A 143 -8.81 4.87 19.70
N VAL A 144 -9.39 5.36 18.61
CA VAL A 144 -9.28 4.72 17.29
C VAL A 144 -7.85 4.91 16.76
N CYS A 145 -7.04 3.86 16.80
CA CYS A 145 -5.77 3.83 16.08
C CYS A 145 -6.05 3.81 14.58
N ALA A 146 -6.09 5.00 13.97
CA ALA A 146 -6.39 5.16 12.56
C ALA A 146 -5.12 4.93 11.74
N LEU A 147 -4.97 3.74 11.14
CA LEU A 147 -4.02 3.43 10.08
C LEU A 147 -4.13 4.37 8.84
N ALA A 148 -5.06 5.33 8.86
CA ALA A 148 -5.28 6.29 7.80
C ALA A 148 -4.71 7.70 8.09
N ARG A 149 -4.17 7.93 9.26
CA ARG A 149 -3.56 9.24 9.60
C ARG A 149 -2.31 8.98 10.41
N ASN A 150 -1.19 9.50 9.95
CA ASN A 150 0.11 9.64 10.61
C ASN A 150 0.01 10.33 11.99
N ARG A 151 -0.76 9.79 12.92
CA ARG A 151 -0.79 10.26 14.29
C ARG A 151 -0.18 9.20 15.17
N HIS A 152 0.89 9.60 15.80
CA HIS A 152 1.52 8.96 16.91
C HIS A 152 0.46 8.47 17.89
N CYS A 153 0.43 7.19 18.17
CA CYS A 153 -0.40 6.65 19.24
C CYS A 153 0.37 6.83 20.55
N ASP A 154 0.11 7.92 21.28
CA ASP A 154 0.74 8.22 22.58
C ASP A 154 0.29 7.26 23.71
N THR A 155 -0.60 6.35 23.41
CA THR A 155 -1.16 5.41 24.39
C THR A 155 -0.60 4.00 24.16
N GLY A 156 0.67 3.71 24.46
CA GLY A 156 1.24 2.37 24.70
C GLY A 156 0.61 1.14 24.01
N CYS A 157 -0.18 1.35 22.97
CA CYS A 157 -0.80 0.32 22.16
C CYS A 157 0.31 -0.41 21.39
N MET A 158 0.67 -1.59 21.82
CA MET A 158 1.52 -2.53 21.11
C MET A 158 0.77 -3.06 19.87
N CYS A 159 0.33 -2.17 18.99
CA CYS A 159 -0.13 -2.56 17.66
C CYS A 159 1.10 -3.00 16.89
N GLU A 160 1.37 -4.28 16.88
CA GLU A 160 2.43 -4.91 16.09
C GLU A 160 2.09 -4.85 14.59
N PHE A 161 1.91 -3.62 14.08
CA PHE A 161 1.77 -3.43 12.65
C PHE A 161 3.06 -3.89 11.98
N PRO A 162 2.99 -4.71 10.91
CA PRO A 162 4.17 -5.23 10.25
C PRO A 162 4.95 -4.11 9.55
N HIS A 163 5.90 -3.51 10.27
CA HIS A 163 6.68 -2.37 9.77
C HIS A 163 7.60 -2.75 8.61
N GLU A 164 7.90 -4.03 8.46
CA GLU A 164 8.61 -4.61 7.32
C GLU A 164 7.87 -4.43 5.98
N ILE A 165 6.61 -3.99 5.99
CA ILE A 165 5.90 -3.56 4.78
C ILE A 165 6.67 -2.48 4.00
N GLY A 166 7.53 -1.72 4.67
CA GLY A 166 8.41 -0.75 4.03
C GLY A 166 9.30 -1.38 2.96
N TYR A 167 9.78 -2.61 3.16
CA TYR A 167 10.51 -3.36 2.15
C TYR A 167 9.62 -3.71 0.95
N PHE A 168 8.39 -4.15 1.20
CA PHE A 168 7.42 -4.43 0.13
C PHE A 168 6.96 -3.18 -0.61
N LEU A 169 7.22 -1.99 -0.07
CA LEU A 169 6.98 -0.72 -0.74
C LEU A 169 8.23 -0.16 -1.44
N GLY A 170 9.37 -0.84 -1.33
CA GLY A 170 10.63 -0.43 -1.94
C GLY A 170 11.25 0.81 -1.30
N TYR A 171 11.05 1.00 0.00
CA TYR A 171 11.73 2.07 0.74
C TYR A 171 13.18 1.70 1.02
N PRO A 172 14.12 2.67 1.15
CA PRO A 172 15.52 2.37 1.43
C PRO A 172 15.68 1.45 2.64
N TYR A 173 16.51 0.41 2.49
CA TYR A 173 16.71 -0.60 3.54
C TYR A 173 17.06 0.03 4.89
N GLU A 174 17.99 0.96 4.89
CA GLU A 174 18.46 1.62 6.11
C GLU A 174 17.33 2.38 6.81
N ASP A 175 16.46 3.04 6.05
CA ASP A 175 15.35 3.80 6.62
C ASP A 175 14.26 2.87 7.19
N VAL A 176 13.96 1.74 6.51
CA VAL A 176 13.02 0.73 7.04
C VAL A 176 13.60 0.09 8.29
N HIS A 177 14.88 -0.30 8.27
CA HIS A 177 15.54 -0.90 9.42
C HIS A 177 15.57 0.06 10.62
N GLN A 178 15.95 1.32 10.41
CA GLN A 178 15.96 2.32 11.47
C GLN A 178 14.55 2.62 11.99
N PHE A 179 13.55 2.63 11.13
CA PHE A 179 12.16 2.78 11.55
C PHE A 179 11.75 1.67 12.54
N ILE A 180 12.10 0.42 12.24
CA ILE A 180 11.81 -0.73 13.11
C ILE A 180 12.56 -0.60 14.44
N VAL A 181 13.88 -0.36 14.39
CA VAL A 181 14.73 -0.27 15.58
C VAL A 181 14.35 0.90 16.49
N GLN A 182 13.98 2.04 15.91
CA GLN A 182 13.64 3.25 16.65
C GLN A 182 12.13 3.44 16.86
N HIS A 183 11.32 2.41 16.56
CA HIS A 183 9.86 2.45 16.73
C HIS A 183 9.21 3.65 16.04
N GLY A 184 9.77 4.09 14.91
CA GLY A 184 9.29 5.24 14.16
C GLY A 184 9.70 6.60 14.72
N GLU A 185 10.50 6.66 15.78
CA GLU A 185 11.00 7.90 16.38
C GLU A 185 12.31 8.36 15.73
N ASN A 186 12.79 9.56 16.11
CA ASN A 186 14.10 10.10 15.75
C ASN A 186 14.38 10.21 14.23
N TYR A 187 13.36 10.25 13.40
CA TYR A 187 13.53 10.47 11.97
C TYR A 187 13.94 11.92 11.68
N LYS A 188 14.75 12.13 10.66
CA LYS A 188 15.24 13.45 10.25
C LYS A 188 14.22 14.23 9.42
N VAL A 189 13.53 13.53 8.50
CA VAL A 189 12.54 14.11 7.60
C VAL A 189 11.40 13.12 7.36
N PHE A 190 10.20 13.62 7.15
CA PHE A 190 9.02 12.86 6.80
C PHE A 190 8.48 13.24 5.41
N GLY A 191 8.19 12.22 4.59
CA GLY A 191 7.60 12.36 3.27
C GLY A 191 6.85 11.10 2.87
N ALA A 192 7.25 10.46 1.78
CA ALA A 192 6.70 9.15 1.40
C ALA A 192 7.05 8.05 2.42
N TRP A 193 8.10 8.23 3.18
CA TRP A 193 8.49 7.43 4.36
C TRP A 193 9.21 8.33 5.39
N LYS A 194 9.48 7.80 6.58
CA LYS A 194 10.33 8.45 7.60
C LYS A 194 11.80 8.19 7.27
N VAL A 195 12.57 9.26 7.05
CA VAL A 195 13.97 9.23 6.60
C VAL A 195 14.91 9.31 7.79
N TYR A 196 15.83 8.38 7.91
CA TYR A 196 16.83 8.32 8.97
C TYR A 196 18.26 8.58 8.47
N THR A 197 18.50 8.29 7.20
CA THR A 197 19.87 8.27 6.65
C THR A 197 20.09 9.37 5.63
N ASN A 198 19.93 9.13 4.36
CA ASN A 198 20.27 10.05 3.27
C ASN A 198 19.11 11.02 2.96
N VAL A 199 19.07 12.15 3.69
CA VAL A 199 17.99 13.16 3.57
C VAL A 199 17.95 13.78 2.17
N GLU A 200 19.08 14.13 1.57
CA GLU A 200 19.13 14.79 0.27
C GLU A 200 18.57 13.88 -0.83
N GLN A 201 19.01 12.63 -0.86
CA GLN A 201 18.49 11.64 -1.82
C GLN A 201 16.99 11.38 -1.61
N ALA A 202 16.53 11.32 -0.36
CA ALA A 202 15.12 11.11 -0.05
C ALA A 202 14.25 12.28 -0.53
N LEU A 203 14.69 13.53 -0.31
CA LEU A 203 13.98 14.71 -0.78
C LEU A 203 13.89 14.75 -2.30
N THR A 204 15.01 14.47 -3.00
CA THR A 204 15.02 14.34 -4.47
C THR A 204 14.03 13.28 -4.95
N THR A 205 13.96 12.14 -4.26
CA THR A 205 13.01 11.07 -4.58
C THR A 205 11.56 11.50 -4.33
N PHE A 206 11.28 12.22 -3.24
CA PHE A 206 9.94 12.74 -2.96
C PHE A 206 9.48 13.74 -4.01
N ASP A 207 10.38 14.62 -4.46
CA ASP A 207 10.09 15.57 -5.54
C ASP A 207 9.80 14.85 -6.86
N SER A 208 10.59 13.83 -7.20
CA SER A 208 10.36 12.96 -8.36
C SER A 208 8.98 12.29 -8.30
N TYR A 209 8.57 11.72 -7.14
CA TYR A 209 7.25 11.11 -6.97
C TYR A 209 6.13 12.12 -7.13
N ARG A 210 6.32 13.33 -6.61
CA ARG A 210 5.34 14.44 -6.69
C ARG A 210 5.16 14.91 -8.12
N ALA A 211 6.27 15.17 -8.81
CA ALA A 211 6.25 15.58 -10.23
C ALA A 211 5.61 14.51 -11.12
N CYS A 212 5.97 13.23 -10.90
CA CYS A 212 5.36 12.12 -11.61
C CYS A 212 3.84 12.06 -11.38
N THR A 213 3.39 12.20 -10.14
CA THR A 213 1.96 12.15 -9.81
C THR A 213 1.21 13.32 -10.46
N GLN A 214 1.77 14.52 -10.46
CA GLN A 214 1.19 15.68 -11.11
C GLN A 214 1.06 15.46 -12.63
N TYR A 215 2.13 14.99 -13.26
CA TYR A 215 2.14 14.71 -14.70
C TYR A 215 1.14 13.63 -15.10
N LEU A 216 1.17 12.47 -14.44
CA LEU A 216 0.24 11.37 -14.76
C LEU A 216 -1.22 11.74 -14.47
N THR A 217 -1.47 12.50 -13.41
CA THR A 217 -2.83 13.02 -13.14
C THR A 217 -3.30 13.94 -14.27
N TYR A 218 -2.43 14.82 -14.73
CA TYR A 218 -2.75 15.73 -15.84
C TYR A 218 -3.10 14.96 -17.12
N ILE A 219 -2.26 14.04 -17.59
CA ILE A 219 -2.52 13.31 -18.84
C ILE A 219 -3.71 12.34 -18.70
N TYR A 220 -3.96 11.79 -17.50
CA TYR A 220 -5.17 11.01 -17.23
C TYR A 220 -6.43 11.86 -17.38
N GLN A 221 -6.43 13.10 -16.90
CA GLN A 221 -7.53 14.05 -17.09
C GLN A 221 -7.76 14.45 -18.55
N GLN A 222 -6.74 14.32 -19.40
CA GLN A 222 -6.87 14.50 -20.86
C GLN A 222 -7.45 13.26 -21.57
N GLY A 223 -7.82 12.21 -20.81
CA GLY A 223 -8.47 11.01 -21.35
C GLY A 223 -7.53 9.83 -21.65
N CYS A 224 -6.27 9.90 -21.25
CA CYS A 224 -5.37 8.75 -21.38
C CYS A 224 -5.82 7.59 -20.47
N THR A 225 -5.75 6.36 -20.97
CA THR A 225 -6.01 5.14 -20.20
C THR A 225 -4.84 4.82 -19.25
N LEU A 226 -5.05 3.93 -18.26
CA LEU A 226 -3.96 3.49 -17.36
C LEU A 226 -2.78 2.89 -18.14
N GLY A 227 -3.05 2.10 -19.20
CA GLY A 227 -2.00 1.52 -20.04
C GLY A 227 -1.21 2.58 -20.80
N GLN A 228 -1.88 3.60 -21.32
CA GLN A 228 -1.22 4.73 -21.98
C GLN A 228 -0.34 5.53 -21.00
N LEU A 229 -0.77 5.70 -19.74
CA LEU A 229 0.07 6.33 -18.72
C LEU A 229 1.39 5.57 -18.49
N VAL A 230 1.32 4.25 -18.43
CA VAL A 230 2.51 3.39 -18.28
C VAL A 230 3.43 3.48 -19.48
N GLN A 231 2.88 3.56 -20.69
CA GLN A 231 3.66 3.69 -21.93
C GLN A 231 4.32 5.07 -22.07
N ALA A 232 3.65 6.13 -21.63
CA ALA A 232 4.16 7.49 -21.68
C ALA A 232 5.39 7.74 -20.76
N THR A 233 5.68 6.80 -19.87
CA THR A 233 6.78 6.90 -18.87
C THR A 233 7.92 5.91 -19.13
N ARG A 234 7.85 5.13 -20.22
CA ARG A 234 8.91 4.26 -20.71
C ARG A 234 9.83 5.00 -21.67
#